data_aae7b9d84effca50e4fc7da28a6fd0cd
#
_entry.id   aae7b9d84effca50e4fc7da28a6fd0cd
#
_cell.length_a   1.000
_cell.length_b   1.000
_cell.length_c   1.000
_cell.angle_alpha   90.00
_cell.angle_beta   90.00
_cell.angle_gamma   90.00
#
_symmetry.space_group_name_H-M   'P 1'
#
loop_
_entity.id
_entity.type
_entity.pdbx_description
1 polymer ?
#
loop_
_entity_poly.entity_id
_entity_poly.type
_entity_poly.pdbx_seq_one_letter_code
_entity_poly.pdbx_strand_id
1 'polypeptide(L)'
;GQKKDTIGEVRTVIPNEKLVYNNYPSFNWTLNIRQQIFDDWATGGQDMSAYDRDDLMSEKYDGSPLAIEADQKIRTFQSDASKHAGIFHHLITLPTYHTAALSTDNLAKGYFGEEGMLAYVAGVQRKEIRQGIACVKHQAMAGSNMGDDHKEYFSGDQALKASGEDNTMNQF
;
A
#
# COMPACT_ATOMS: atom_id res chain seq x y z
N GLY A 1 7.40 2.56 -23.48
CA GLY A 1 7.01 1.92 -24.70
C GLY A 1 5.52 2.03 -24.96
N GLN A 2 4.88 1.00 -25.41
CA GLN A 2 3.50 0.98 -25.96
C GLN A 2 2.43 1.77 -25.17
N LYS A 3 2.46 1.79 -23.85
CA LYS A 3 1.45 2.55 -23.06
C LYS A 3 1.62 4.06 -23.17
N LYS A 4 2.84 4.58 -23.34
CA LYS A 4 3.08 6.01 -23.56
C LYS A 4 2.58 6.44 -24.95
N ASP A 5 2.77 5.58 -25.95
CA ASP A 5 2.36 5.85 -27.31
C ASP A 5 0.83 5.91 -27.41
N THR A 6 0.12 4.93 -26.82
CA THR A 6 -1.35 4.90 -26.80
C THR A 6 -1.96 6.14 -26.12
N ILE A 7 -1.40 6.57 -24.98
CA ILE A 7 -1.88 7.79 -24.30
C ILE A 7 -1.56 9.04 -25.12
N GLY A 8 -0.42 9.07 -25.80
CA GLY A 8 -0.05 10.13 -26.75
C GLY A 8 -1.07 10.23 -27.88
N GLU A 9 -1.48 9.11 -28.45
CA GLU A 9 -2.52 9.06 -29.50
C GLU A 9 -3.87 9.57 -28.98
N VAL A 10 -4.29 9.15 -27.78
CA VAL A 10 -5.52 9.66 -27.14
C VAL A 10 -5.45 11.18 -26.99
N ARG A 11 -4.30 11.73 -26.57
CA ARG A 11 -4.11 13.17 -26.42
C ARG A 11 -4.19 13.95 -27.73
N THR A 12 -3.87 13.35 -28.85
CA THR A 12 -4.05 14.03 -30.18
C THR A 12 -5.50 14.19 -30.54
N VAL A 13 -6.36 13.29 -30.07
CA VAL A 13 -7.81 13.30 -30.37
C VAL A 13 -8.58 14.15 -29.36
N ILE A 14 -8.21 14.07 -28.07
CA ILE A 14 -8.89 14.78 -26.98
C ILE A 14 -7.89 15.55 -26.10
N PRO A 15 -7.28 16.62 -26.58
CA PRO A 15 -6.11 17.25 -25.95
C PRO A 15 -6.38 17.86 -24.56
N ASN A 16 -7.62 18.25 -24.28
CA ASN A 16 -7.99 18.97 -23.05
C ASN A 16 -8.66 18.09 -21.99
N GLU A 17 -8.86 16.80 -22.26
CA GLU A 17 -9.51 15.92 -21.32
C GLU A 17 -8.60 15.53 -20.14
N LYS A 18 -9.20 15.41 -18.97
CA LYS A 18 -8.52 14.96 -17.75
C LYS A 18 -8.46 13.44 -17.74
N LEU A 19 -7.29 12.87 -18.02
CA LEU A 19 -7.11 11.43 -18.06
C LEU A 19 -6.90 10.87 -16.66
N VAL A 20 -7.55 9.75 -16.38
CA VAL A 20 -7.40 8.97 -15.15
C VAL A 20 -6.69 7.66 -15.49
N TYR A 21 -5.74 7.27 -14.66
CA TYR A 21 -5.02 6.01 -14.80
C TYR A 21 -5.17 5.14 -13.58
N ASN A 22 -5.56 3.90 -13.79
CA ASN A 22 -5.64 2.90 -12.74
C ASN A 22 -4.33 2.11 -12.62
N ASN A 23 -3.58 2.33 -11.53
CA ASN A 23 -2.39 1.55 -11.18
C ASN A 23 -2.81 0.24 -10.49
N TYR A 24 -3.59 -0.58 -11.17
CA TYR A 24 -4.24 -1.72 -10.54
C TYR A 24 -3.26 -2.79 -10.04
N PRO A 25 -3.57 -3.43 -8.89
CA PRO A 25 -2.66 -4.32 -8.18
C PRO A 25 -2.45 -5.69 -8.86
N SER A 26 -3.34 -6.10 -9.76
CA SER A 26 -3.18 -7.37 -10.51
C SER A 26 -2.12 -7.32 -11.60
N PHE A 27 -1.58 -6.13 -11.91
CA PHE A 27 -0.40 -6.03 -12.77
C PHE A 27 0.85 -6.32 -11.93
N ASN A 28 1.65 -7.29 -12.33
CA ASN A 28 2.92 -7.57 -11.66
C ASN A 28 3.95 -6.50 -12.03
N TRP A 29 3.98 -5.41 -11.25
CA TRP A 29 4.85 -4.26 -11.49
C TRP A 29 6.33 -4.65 -11.51
N THR A 30 6.77 -5.39 -10.51
CA THR A 30 8.18 -5.79 -10.36
C THR A 30 8.63 -6.62 -11.56
N LEU A 31 7.92 -7.70 -11.87
CA LEU A 31 8.30 -8.59 -12.96
C LEU A 31 8.33 -7.85 -14.30
N ASN A 32 7.26 -7.15 -14.63
CA ASN A 32 7.13 -6.50 -15.93
C ASN A 32 8.17 -5.39 -16.15
N ILE A 33 8.48 -4.60 -15.12
CA ILE A 33 9.47 -3.53 -15.24
C ILE A 33 10.88 -4.11 -15.29
N ARG A 34 11.17 -5.13 -14.46
CA ARG A 34 12.47 -5.82 -14.51
C ARG A 34 12.70 -6.50 -15.87
N GLN A 35 11.70 -7.16 -16.45
CA GLN A 35 11.80 -7.76 -17.77
C GLN A 35 12.01 -6.70 -18.88
N GLN A 36 11.31 -5.57 -18.79
CA GLN A 36 11.54 -4.48 -19.75
C GLN A 36 12.98 -3.97 -19.69
N ILE A 37 13.53 -3.76 -18.50
CA ILE A 37 14.91 -3.30 -18.34
C ILE A 37 15.91 -4.36 -18.85
N PHE A 38 15.65 -5.63 -18.51
CA PHE A 38 16.45 -6.74 -19.03
C PHE A 38 16.51 -6.72 -20.56
N ASP A 39 15.36 -6.62 -21.23
CA ASP A 39 15.27 -6.60 -22.69
C ASP A 39 15.94 -5.34 -23.29
N ASP A 40 15.79 -4.19 -22.66
CA ASP A 40 16.42 -2.92 -23.05
C ASP A 40 17.97 -3.05 -22.96
N TRP A 41 18.49 -3.60 -21.87
CA TRP A 41 19.92 -3.79 -21.64
C TRP A 41 20.51 -4.84 -22.59
N ALA A 42 19.84 -5.98 -22.77
CA ALA A 42 20.25 -7.01 -23.72
C ALA A 42 20.33 -6.46 -25.15
N THR A 43 19.32 -5.68 -25.56
CA THR A 43 19.31 -5.01 -26.86
C THR A 43 20.44 -3.97 -26.99
N GLY A 44 20.79 -3.33 -25.87
CA GLY A 44 21.91 -2.39 -25.78
C GLY A 44 23.29 -3.07 -25.76
N GLY A 45 23.37 -4.41 -25.80
CA GLY A 45 24.61 -5.19 -25.82
C GLY A 45 25.24 -5.40 -24.44
N GLN A 46 24.49 -5.21 -23.36
CA GLN A 46 24.97 -5.53 -22.02
C GLN A 46 25.00 -7.05 -21.80
N ASP A 47 25.98 -7.52 -21.03
CA ASP A 47 26.04 -8.92 -20.61
C ASP A 47 24.95 -9.19 -19.55
N MET A 48 24.01 -10.04 -19.92
CA MET A 48 22.88 -10.44 -19.09
C MET A 48 23.06 -11.83 -18.44
N SER A 49 24.24 -12.43 -18.53
CA SER A 49 24.48 -13.79 -18.02
C SER A 49 24.27 -13.97 -16.54
N ALA A 50 24.32 -12.87 -15.76
CA ALA A 50 24.01 -12.87 -14.32
C ALA A 50 22.52 -12.91 -14.00
N TYR A 51 21.62 -12.78 -14.98
CA TYR A 51 20.19 -12.67 -14.80
C TYR A 51 19.46 -13.77 -15.57
N ASP A 52 18.44 -14.33 -14.94
CA ASP A 52 17.48 -15.21 -15.60
C ASP A 52 16.19 -14.40 -15.83
N ARG A 53 15.85 -14.16 -17.09
CA ARG A 53 14.70 -13.33 -17.48
C ARG A 53 13.38 -13.85 -16.93
N ASP A 54 13.23 -15.16 -16.80
CA ASP A 54 11.98 -15.79 -16.37
C ASP A 54 11.88 -15.87 -14.84
N ASP A 55 12.98 -15.65 -14.11
CA ASP A 55 13.06 -15.70 -12.65
C ASP A 55 13.34 -14.32 -12.00
N LEU A 56 13.11 -13.23 -12.70
CA LEU A 56 13.40 -11.88 -12.19
C LEU A 56 12.59 -11.43 -10.96
N MET A 57 11.60 -12.23 -10.53
CA MET A 57 10.91 -12.04 -9.24
C MET A 57 11.69 -12.57 -8.04
N SER A 58 12.70 -13.37 -8.25
CA SER A 58 13.49 -13.97 -7.17
C SER A 58 14.19 -12.90 -6.33
N GLU A 59 14.12 -13.08 -5.00
CA GLU A 59 14.80 -12.22 -4.02
C GLU A 59 16.33 -12.15 -4.24
N LYS A 60 16.92 -13.16 -4.91
CA LYS A 60 18.35 -13.16 -5.26
C LYS A 60 18.78 -11.96 -6.10
N TYR A 61 17.84 -11.33 -6.80
CA TYR A 61 18.08 -10.13 -7.60
C TYR A 61 17.80 -8.82 -6.88
N ASP A 62 17.22 -8.86 -5.67
CA ASP A 62 16.96 -7.66 -4.90
C ASP A 62 18.28 -6.93 -4.58
N GLY A 63 18.28 -5.61 -4.78
CA GLY A 63 19.51 -4.81 -4.66
C GLY A 63 20.47 -4.89 -5.86
N SER A 64 20.21 -5.72 -6.88
CA SER A 64 20.99 -5.70 -8.12
C SER A 64 20.79 -4.39 -8.90
N PRO A 65 21.73 -4.01 -9.78
CA PRO A 65 21.58 -2.82 -10.62
C PRO A 65 20.25 -2.79 -11.40
N LEU A 66 19.83 -3.95 -11.93
CA LEU A 66 18.57 -4.11 -12.64
C LEU A 66 17.37 -3.85 -11.74
N ALA A 67 17.36 -4.41 -10.53
CA ALA A 67 16.29 -4.21 -9.57
C ALA A 67 16.22 -2.75 -9.07
N ILE A 68 17.36 -2.12 -8.82
CA ILE A 68 17.44 -0.72 -8.42
C ILE A 68 16.85 0.19 -9.51
N GLU A 69 17.19 -0.04 -10.78
CA GLU A 69 16.60 0.73 -11.88
C GLU A 69 15.10 0.50 -12.00
N ALA A 70 14.64 -0.76 -11.82
CA ALA A 70 13.22 -1.09 -11.84
C ALA A 70 12.46 -0.35 -10.73
N ASP A 71 12.96 -0.40 -9.51
CA ASP A 71 12.36 0.28 -8.36
C ASP A 71 12.32 1.79 -8.56
N GLN A 72 13.35 2.37 -9.17
CA GLN A 72 13.37 3.78 -9.51
C GLN A 72 12.30 4.13 -10.56
N LYS A 73 12.15 3.33 -11.61
CA LYS A 73 11.08 3.53 -12.62
C LYS A 73 9.68 3.39 -12.02
N ILE A 74 9.48 2.43 -11.08
CA ILE A 74 8.21 2.28 -10.36
C ILE A 74 7.96 3.50 -9.48
N ARG A 75 8.95 3.96 -8.74
CA ARG A 75 8.86 5.14 -7.84
C ARG A 75 8.46 6.40 -8.59
N THR A 76 9.01 6.63 -9.78
CA THR A 76 8.73 7.84 -10.57
C THR A 76 7.55 7.70 -11.52
N PHE A 77 6.96 6.50 -11.64
CA PHE A 77 5.94 6.20 -12.65
C PHE A 77 4.80 7.22 -12.68
N GLN A 78 4.23 7.57 -11.53
CA GLN A 78 3.10 8.50 -11.47
C GLN A 78 3.49 9.90 -11.95
N SER A 79 4.64 10.40 -11.49
CA SER A 79 5.12 11.73 -11.91
C SER A 79 5.48 11.77 -13.39
N ASP A 80 6.07 10.69 -13.91
CA ASP A 80 6.44 10.59 -15.31
C ASP A 80 5.22 10.44 -16.21
N ALA A 81 4.24 9.66 -15.80
CA ALA A 81 2.97 9.54 -16.51
C ALA A 81 2.20 10.88 -16.53
N SER A 82 2.22 11.62 -15.44
CA SER A 82 1.61 12.95 -15.37
C SER A 82 2.32 13.94 -16.31
N LYS A 83 3.66 13.98 -16.28
CA LYS A 83 4.46 14.91 -17.08
C LYS A 83 4.43 14.60 -18.57
N HIS A 84 4.55 13.32 -18.94
CA HIS A 84 4.76 12.93 -20.33
C HIS A 84 3.49 12.48 -21.06
N ALA A 85 2.50 11.99 -20.33
CA ALA A 85 1.25 11.51 -20.87
C ALA A 85 0.03 12.32 -20.40
N GLY A 86 0.23 13.33 -19.55
CA GLY A 86 -0.84 14.19 -19.07
C GLY A 86 -1.88 13.48 -18.21
N ILE A 87 -1.49 12.44 -17.49
CA ILE A 87 -2.36 11.78 -16.52
C ILE A 87 -2.63 12.76 -15.38
N PHE A 88 -3.90 13.12 -15.22
CA PHE A 88 -4.34 14.06 -14.20
C PHE A 88 -4.57 13.40 -12.84
N HIS A 89 -5.09 12.18 -12.85
CA HIS A 89 -5.44 11.46 -11.63
C HIS A 89 -4.96 10.01 -11.70
N HIS A 90 -4.30 9.57 -10.64
CA HIS A 90 -3.90 8.20 -10.45
C HIS A 90 -4.71 7.57 -9.32
N LEU A 91 -5.16 6.35 -9.53
CA LEU A 91 -5.83 5.56 -8.49
C LEU A 91 -5.23 4.16 -8.42
N ILE A 92 -5.34 3.55 -7.26
CA ILE A 92 -5.05 2.12 -7.05
C ILE A 92 -6.34 1.49 -6.57
N THR A 93 -6.83 0.48 -7.29
CA THR A 93 -8.00 -0.29 -6.85
C THR A 93 -7.61 -1.29 -5.77
N LEU A 94 -8.47 -1.44 -4.75
CA LEU A 94 -8.34 -2.44 -3.69
C LEU A 94 -7.04 -2.37 -2.82
N PRO A 95 -6.39 -1.22 -2.60
CA PRO A 95 -5.15 -1.19 -1.83
C PRO A 95 -5.38 -1.62 -0.38
N THR A 96 -6.49 -1.19 0.23
CA THR A 96 -6.86 -1.57 1.59
C THR A 96 -7.14 -3.07 1.71
N TYR A 97 -7.83 -3.64 0.71
CA TYR A 97 -8.09 -5.08 0.66
C TYR A 97 -6.79 -5.90 0.66
N HIS A 98 -5.86 -5.57 -0.24
CA HIS A 98 -4.58 -6.30 -0.34
C HIS A 98 -3.71 -6.10 0.91
N THR A 99 -3.67 -4.88 1.46
CA THR A 99 -2.94 -4.59 2.69
C THR A 99 -3.53 -5.37 3.87
N ALA A 100 -4.85 -5.37 4.02
CA ALA A 100 -5.53 -6.12 5.07
C ALA A 100 -5.32 -7.63 4.93
N ALA A 101 -5.45 -8.18 3.71
CA ALA A 101 -5.25 -9.60 3.45
C ALA A 101 -3.82 -10.04 3.84
N LEU A 102 -2.79 -9.32 3.39
CA LEU A 102 -1.40 -9.62 3.72
C LEU A 102 -1.13 -9.51 5.22
N SER A 103 -1.61 -8.44 5.84
CA SER A 103 -1.39 -8.21 7.28
C SER A 103 -2.10 -9.27 8.13
N THR A 104 -3.31 -9.66 7.74
CA THR A 104 -4.09 -10.70 8.42
C THR A 104 -3.44 -12.07 8.27
N ASP A 105 -2.96 -12.41 7.08
CA ASP A 105 -2.24 -13.68 6.84
C ASP A 105 -0.97 -13.76 7.69
N ASN A 106 -0.16 -12.71 7.72
CA ASN A 106 1.04 -12.64 8.54
C ASN A 106 0.73 -12.75 10.03
N LEU A 107 -0.31 -12.05 10.50
CA LEU A 107 -0.75 -12.14 11.89
C LEU A 107 -1.21 -13.56 12.24
N ALA A 108 -2.02 -14.18 11.37
CA ALA A 108 -2.54 -15.53 11.62
C ALA A 108 -1.39 -16.56 11.70
N LYS A 109 -0.44 -16.51 10.79
CA LYS A 109 0.73 -17.39 10.77
C LYS A 109 1.57 -17.27 12.06
N GLY A 110 1.82 -16.07 12.52
CA GLY A 110 2.55 -15.84 13.77
C GLY A 110 1.73 -16.24 15.01
N TYR A 111 0.45 -15.83 15.05
CA TYR A 111 -0.41 -16.04 16.21
C TYR A 111 -0.70 -17.54 16.48
N PHE A 112 -0.99 -18.30 15.43
CA PHE A 112 -1.21 -19.75 15.53
C PHE A 112 0.09 -20.58 15.43
N GLY A 113 1.24 -19.92 15.21
CA GLY A 113 2.56 -20.51 15.25
C GLY A 113 3.20 -20.38 16.64
N GLU A 114 4.53 -20.18 16.66
CA GLU A 114 5.31 -20.14 17.90
C GLU A 114 5.23 -18.77 18.62
N GLU A 115 4.84 -17.70 17.94
CA GLU A 115 4.86 -16.34 18.49
C GLU A 115 3.63 -16.03 19.36
N GLY A 116 2.48 -16.68 19.14
CA GLY A 116 1.26 -16.44 19.90
C GLY A 116 0.87 -14.96 19.95
N MET A 117 0.51 -14.45 21.13
CA MET A 117 0.16 -13.03 21.33
C MET A 117 1.27 -12.06 20.93
N LEU A 118 2.53 -12.46 20.95
CA LEU A 118 3.63 -11.60 20.54
C LEU A 118 3.55 -11.19 19.08
N ALA A 119 3.02 -12.05 18.21
CA ALA A 119 2.76 -11.73 16.80
C ALA A 119 1.88 -10.49 16.66
N TYR A 120 0.80 -10.40 17.44
CA TYR A 120 -0.05 -9.20 17.46
C TYR A 120 0.66 -8.01 18.11
N VAL A 121 1.21 -8.20 19.30
CA VAL A 121 1.82 -7.09 20.06
C VAL A 121 3.01 -6.48 19.31
N ALA A 122 3.91 -7.31 18.81
CA ALA A 122 5.10 -6.81 18.09
C ALA A 122 4.80 -6.43 16.63
N GLY A 123 3.95 -7.21 15.99
CA GLY A 123 3.61 -7.04 14.56
C GLY A 123 2.67 -5.87 14.28
N VAL A 124 1.75 -5.58 15.20
CA VAL A 124 0.68 -4.60 15.03
C VAL A 124 0.74 -3.52 16.10
N GLN A 125 0.32 -3.82 17.33
CA GLN A 125 0.07 -2.82 18.37
C GLN A 125 1.28 -1.91 18.65
N ARG A 126 2.45 -2.50 18.83
CA ARG A 126 3.69 -1.74 19.11
C ARG A 126 4.06 -0.80 17.97
N LYS A 127 3.79 -1.22 16.73
CA LYS A 127 4.04 -0.38 15.54
C LYS A 127 3.05 0.78 15.48
N GLU A 128 1.76 0.51 15.70
CA GLU A 128 0.72 1.54 15.74
C GLU A 128 1.03 2.60 16.78
N ILE A 129 1.36 2.19 18.01
CA ILE A 129 1.72 3.12 19.09
C ILE A 129 2.92 3.98 18.70
N ARG A 130 4.01 3.36 18.22
CA ARG A 130 5.24 4.08 17.85
C ARG A 130 5.08 5.02 16.68
N GLN A 131 4.18 4.70 15.76
CA GLN A 131 3.90 5.50 14.56
C GLN A 131 2.79 6.52 14.78
N GLY A 132 2.15 6.53 15.96
CA GLY A 132 1.06 7.44 16.27
C GLY A 132 -0.20 7.18 15.42
N ILE A 133 -0.47 5.91 15.09
CA ILE A 133 -1.64 5.55 14.29
C ILE A 133 -2.91 5.74 15.13
N ALA A 134 -3.84 6.54 14.61
CA ALA A 134 -5.05 6.94 15.35
C ALA A 134 -5.95 5.76 15.77
N CYS A 135 -5.95 4.66 15.02
CA CYS A 135 -6.77 3.48 15.32
C CYS A 135 -6.38 2.74 16.60
N VAL A 136 -5.23 3.04 17.22
CA VAL A 136 -4.90 2.59 18.58
C VAL A 136 -6.01 3.00 19.55
N LYS A 137 -6.55 4.21 19.38
CA LYS A 137 -7.70 4.73 20.12
C LYS A 137 -9.01 4.36 19.41
N HIS A 138 -9.20 3.09 19.09
CA HIS A 138 -10.30 2.62 18.24
C HIS A 138 -11.69 2.96 18.78
N GLN A 139 -11.87 2.99 20.08
CA GLN A 139 -13.15 3.36 20.70
C GLN A 139 -13.48 4.83 20.43
N ALA A 140 -12.54 5.74 20.68
CA ALA A 140 -12.72 7.16 20.37
C ALA A 140 -12.91 7.37 18.85
N MET A 141 -12.12 6.66 18.04
CA MET A 141 -12.23 6.72 16.57
C MET A 141 -13.58 6.19 16.06
N ALA A 142 -14.13 5.17 16.71
CA ALA A 142 -15.47 4.64 16.40
C ALA A 142 -16.63 5.49 16.97
N GLY A 143 -16.32 6.57 17.66
CA GLY A 143 -17.33 7.48 18.21
C GLY A 143 -17.96 7.02 19.53
N SER A 144 -17.29 6.17 20.31
CA SER A 144 -17.83 5.72 21.60
C SER A 144 -18.07 6.88 22.57
N ASN A 145 -17.20 7.91 22.55
CA ASN A 145 -17.38 9.10 23.37
C ASN A 145 -18.69 9.82 23.04
N MET A 146 -19.00 9.98 21.74
CA MET A 146 -20.28 10.59 21.32
C MET A 146 -21.49 9.76 21.77
N GLY A 147 -21.38 8.44 21.75
CA GLY A 147 -22.40 7.53 22.27
C GLY A 147 -22.57 7.66 23.78
N ASP A 148 -21.48 7.80 24.51
CA ASP A 148 -21.50 8.00 25.96
C ASP A 148 -22.05 9.38 26.34
N ASP A 149 -21.68 10.44 25.63
CA ASP A 149 -22.26 11.80 25.81
C ASP A 149 -23.77 11.82 25.58
N HIS A 150 -24.27 11.10 24.57
CA HIS A 150 -25.70 10.95 24.34
C HIS A 150 -26.39 10.22 25.50
N LYS A 151 -25.80 9.14 26.00
CA LYS A 151 -26.39 8.43 27.16
C LYS A 151 -26.44 9.33 28.41
N GLU A 152 -25.36 10.06 28.66
CA GLU A 152 -25.28 10.99 29.79
C GLU A 152 -26.32 12.11 29.67
N TYR A 153 -26.49 12.65 28.47
CA TYR A 153 -27.50 13.68 28.21
C TYR A 153 -28.93 13.24 28.56
N PHE A 154 -29.28 11.97 28.23
CA PHE A 154 -30.63 11.46 28.47
C PHE A 154 -30.82 10.78 29.84
N SER A 155 -29.78 10.23 30.42
CA SER A 155 -29.85 9.41 31.64
C SER A 155 -29.10 10.01 32.83
N GLY A 156 -28.45 11.15 32.66
CA GLY A 156 -27.62 11.80 33.66
C GLY A 156 -26.40 10.99 34.07
N ASP A 157 -25.79 11.33 35.20
CA ASP A 157 -24.53 10.78 35.71
C ASP A 157 -24.57 9.26 36.01
N GLN A 158 -25.77 8.66 36.00
CA GLN A 158 -25.97 7.23 36.19
C GLN A 158 -25.80 6.39 34.91
N ALA A 159 -25.51 7.03 33.77
CA ALA A 159 -25.34 6.35 32.50
C ALA A 159 -24.11 5.44 32.53
N LEU A 160 -24.29 4.18 32.13
CA LEU A 160 -23.16 3.28 31.91
C LEU A 160 -22.38 3.69 30.66
N LYS A 161 -21.15 4.11 30.85
CA LYS A 161 -20.25 4.57 29.79
C LYS A 161 -19.37 3.44 29.28
N ALA A 162 -19.22 3.32 27.95
CA ALA A 162 -18.33 2.34 27.33
C ALA A 162 -16.86 2.76 27.43
N SER A 163 -16.58 4.07 27.45
CA SER A 163 -15.24 4.66 27.52
C SER A 163 -14.95 5.39 28.82
N GLY A 164 -15.56 4.97 29.94
CA GLY A 164 -15.40 5.60 31.25
C GLY A 164 -14.03 5.36 31.88
N GLU A 165 -13.73 6.10 32.96
CA GLU A 165 -12.45 6.04 33.70
C GLU A 165 -12.08 4.63 34.18
N ASP A 166 -13.08 3.86 34.57
CA ASP A 166 -12.90 2.50 35.09
C ASP A 166 -12.77 1.44 33.98
N ASN A 167 -12.81 1.84 32.70
CA ASN A 167 -12.77 0.90 31.59
C ASN A 167 -11.56 1.18 30.66
N THR A 168 -11.70 1.99 29.63
CA THR A 168 -10.69 2.11 28.56
C THR A 168 -10.16 3.51 28.36
N MET A 169 -10.67 4.51 29.09
CA MET A 169 -10.38 5.93 28.89
C MET A 169 -8.89 6.27 28.97
N ASN A 170 -8.11 5.57 29.81
CA ASN A 170 -6.69 5.83 30.08
C ASN A 170 -5.76 4.72 29.58
N GLN A 171 -6.21 3.82 28.72
CA GLN A 171 -5.40 2.67 28.31
C GLN A 171 -4.37 3.00 27.22
N PHE A 172 -4.55 4.13 26.52
CA PHE A 172 -3.65 4.54 25.41
C PHE A 172 -3.41 6.05 25.37
#